data_0455c200c2d6fdfb4a78e693d08f1b76
#
_entry.id   0455c200c2d6fdfb4a78e693d08f1b76
#
_cell.length_a   1.000
_cell.length_b   1.000
_cell.length_c   1.000
_cell.angle_alpha   90.00
_cell.angle_beta   90.00
_cell.angle_gamma   90.00
#
_symmetry.space_group_name_H-M   'P 1'
#
loop_
_entity.id
_entity.type
_entity.pdbx_description
1 polymer ?
#
loop_
_entity_poly.entity_id
_entity_poly.type
_entity_poly.pdbx_seq_one_letter_code
_entity_poly.pdbx_strand_id
1 'polypeptide(L)'
;MKTKGYVFAVVAAVCYGLNPLFALPLYDEGMQPLSVLFYRFAIATVVLFVMIAFGKESFKVSIKELLLSMFMGLMFAGSSITLFKSFTVMDAGIASTLLFTYPLIVVILFRIFFKEKVGKITIVSI
;
A
#
# COMPACT_ATOMS: atom_id res chain seq x y z
N MET A 1 -6.45 3.78 24.27
CA MET A 1 -5.50 3.87 23.14
C MET A 1 -5.77 2.80 22.05
N LYS A 2 -6.10 1.56 22.39
CA LYS A 2 -6.32 0.47 21.40
C LYS A 2 -7.46 0.74 20.41
N THR A 3 -8.60 1.28 20.85
CA THR A 3 -9.78 1.55 20.01
C THR A 3 -9.49 2.55 18.88
N LYS A 4 -8.72 3.59 19.15
CA LYS A 4 -8.33 4.57 18.11
C LYS A 4 -7.49 3.91 16.99
N GLY A 5 -6.57 3.01 17.35
CA GLY A 5 -5.78 2.26 16.39
C GLY A 5 -6.63 1.39 15.45
N TYR A 6 -7.63 0.70 15.99
CA TYR A 6 -8.57 -0.09 15.17
C TYR A 6 -9.38 0.77 14.21
N VAL A 7 -9.88 1.93 14.68
CA VAL A 7 -10.62 2.86 13.81
C VAL A 7 -9.74 3.35 12.65
N PHE A 8 -8.50 3.77 12.93
CA PHE A 8 -7.57 4.19 11.87
C PHE A 8 -7.24 3.05 10.90
N ALA A 9 -7.06 1.82 11.39
CA ALA A 9 -6.81 0.66 10.54
C ALA A 9 -8.00 0.37 9.60
N VAL A 10 -9.22 0.44 10.11
CA VAL A 10 -10.44 0.24 9.30
C VAL A 10 -10.56 1.35 8.25
N VAL A 11 -10.37 2.61 8.63
CA VAL A 11 -10.42 3.74 7.68
C VAL A 11 -9.35 3.57 6.60
N ALA A 12 -8.12 3.22 6.97
CA ALA A 12 -7.05 2.98 6.01
C ALA A 12 -7.39 1.84 5.04
N ALA A 13 -7.96 0.73 5.54
CA ALA A 13 -8.37 -0.40 4.71
C ALA A 13 -9.48 -0.01 3.72
N VAL A 14 -10.49 0.75 4.17
CA VAL A 14 -11.55 1.26 3.30
C VAL A 14 -10.98 2.19 2.23
N CYS A 15 -10.13 3.15 2.61
CA CYS A 15 -9.49 4.06 1.67
C CYS A 15 -8.62 3.31 0.64
N TYR A 16 -7.95 2.24 1.06
CA TYR A 16 -7.18 1.40 0.15
C TYR A 16 -8.08 0.62 -0.82
N GLY A 17 -9.17 0.06 -0.34
CA GLY A 17 -10.14 -0.67 -1.17
C GLY A 17 -10.85 0.20 -2.20
N LEU A 18 -10.99 1.50 -1.96
CA LEU A 18 -11.57 2.46 -2.91
C LEU A 18 -10.61 2.84 -4.06
N ASN A 19 -9.36 2.40 -4.05
CA ASN A 19 -8.36 2.73 -5.07
C ASN A 19 -8.81 2.46 -6.51
N PRO A 20 -9.33 1.27 -6.85
CA PRO A 20 -9.79 0.98 -8.21
C PRO A 20 -10.94 1.90 -8.63
N LEU A 21 -11.85 2.21 -7.71
CA LEU A 21 -13.02 3.03 -7.98
C LEU A 21 -12.66 4.44 -8.50
N PHE A 22 -11.57 5.01 -7.98
CA PHE A 22 -11.09 6.31 -8.42
C PHE A 22 -10.13 6.24 -9.62
N ALA A 23 -9.47 5.11 -9.84
CA ALA A 23 -8.52 4.95 -10.93
C ALA A 23 -9.20 4.61 -12.27
N LEU A 24 -10.23 3.76 -12.24
CA LEU A 24 -10.89 3.27 -13.46
C LEU A 24 -11.50 4.39 -14.30
N PRO A 25 -12.27 5.36 -13.75
CA PRO A 25 -12.82 6.44 -14.56
C PRO A 25 -11.75 7.28 -15.28
N LEU A 26 -10.57 7.44 -14.66
CA LEU A 26 -9.46 8.17 -15.28
C LEU A 26 -8.85 7.41 -16.47
N TYR A 27 -8.91 6.09 -16.44
CA TYR A 27 -8.46 5.26 -17.57
C TYR A 27 -9.45 5.31 -18.73
N ASP A 28 -10.75 5.37 -18.42
CA ASP A 28 -11.81 5.54 -19.43
C ASP A 28 -11.67 6.89 -20.16
N GLU A 29 -11.17 7.93 -19.48
CA GLU A 29 -10.81 9.23 -20.06
C GLU A 29 -9.46 9.23 -20.82
N GLY A 30 -8.78 8.08 -20.91
CA GLY A 30 -7.53 7.92 -21.65
C GLY A 30 -6.26 8.24 -20.86
N MET A 31 -6.34 8.43 -19.53
CA MET A 31 -5.15 8.63 -18.71
C MET A 31 -4.34 7.34 -18.57
N GLN A 32 -3.02 7.45 -18.71
CA GLN A 32 -2.15 6.31 -18.50
C GLN A 32 -1.99 5.98 -17.00
N PRO A 33 -1.89 4.69 -16.62
CA PRO A 33 -1.70 4.27 -15.23
C PRO A 33 -0.52 4.95 -14.52
N LEU A 34 0.56 5.17 -15.26
CA LEU A 34 1.75 5.84 -14.73
C LEU A 34 1.49 7.30 -14.35
N SER A 35 0.70 8.02 -15.15
CA SER A 35 0.31 9.40 -14.86
C SER A 35 -0.56 9.48 -13.61
N VAL A 36 -1.53 8.59 -13.48
CA VAL A 36 -2.41 8.52 -12.29
C VAL A 36 -1.59 8.27 -11.03
N LEU A 37 -0.64 7.34 -11.08
CA LEU A 37 0.27 7.05 -9.97
C LEU A 37 1.17 8.23 -9.63
N PHE A 38 1.71 8.92 -10.63
CA PHE A 38 2.55 10.09 -10.42
C PHE A 38 1.81 11.18 -9.65
N TYR A 39 0.62 11.56 -10.09
CA TYR A 39 -0.18 12.57 -9.38
C TYR A 39 -0.57 12.11 -7.97
N ARG A 40 -0.93 10.85 -7.80
CA ARG A 40 -1.23 10.29 -6.47
C ARG A 40 -0.07 10.43 -5.50
N PHE A 41 1.12 9.99 -5.92
CA PHE A 41 2.30 10.06 -5.05
C PHE A 41 2.75 11.49 -4.81
N ALA A 42 2.65 12.36 -5.82
CA ALA A 42 2.96 13.78 -5.67
C ALA A 42 2.05 14.45 -4.63
N ILE A 43 0.75 14.26 -4.74
CA ILE A 43 -0.22 14.82 -3.78
C ILE A 43 0.00 14.23 -2.38
N ALA A 44 0.19 12.91 -2.26
CA ALA A 44 0.45 12.27 -0.98
C ALA A 44 1.73 12.79 -0.32
N THR A 45 2.79 13.02 -1.11
CA THR A 45 4.05 13.59 -0.61
C THR A 45 3.86 15.00 -0.07
N VAL A 46 3.13 15.84 -0.78
CA VAL A 46 2.83 17.21 -0.33
C VAL A 46 2.02 17.19 0.97
N VAL A 47 0.98 16.36 1.04
CA VAL A 47 0.14 16.23 2.25
C VAL A 47 0.97 15.76 3.43
N LEU A 48 1.79 14.72 3.27
CA LEU A 48 2.65 14.20 4.33
C LEU A 48 3.70 15.24 4.78
N PHE A 49 4.30 15.95 3.83
CA PHE A 49 5.25 17.02 4.15
C PHE A 49 4.60 18.11 5.00
N VAL A 50 3.41 18.55 4.61
CA VAL A 50 2.62 19.55 5.35
C VAL A 50 2.30 19.03 6.75
N MET A 51 1.85 17.78 6.87
CA MET A 51 1.53 17.17 8.18
C MET A 51 2.75 17.13 9.11
N ILE A 52 3.92 16.75 8.60
CA ILE A 52 5.16 16.70 9.38
C ILE A 52 5.58 18.12 9.80
N ALA A 53 5.51 19.08 8.88
CA ALA A 53 5.87 20.48 9.14
C ALA A 53 4.99 21.11 10.23
N PHE A 54 3.68 20.87 10.21
CA PHE A 54 2.76 21.35 11.24
C PHE A 54 2.82 20.54 12.53
N GLY A 55 3.15 19.25 12.46
CA GLY A 55 3.30 18.37 13.62
C GLY A 55 4.55 18.65 14.47
N LYS A 56 5.42 19.58 14.03
CA LYS A 56 6.70 19.88 14.69
C LYS A 56 7.59 18.64 14.87
N GLU A 57 7.38 17.62 14.04
CA GLU A 57 8.21 16.41 14.04
C GLU A 57 9.60 16.70 13.44
N SER A 58 10.59 15.97 13.92
CA SER A 58 11.96 16.16 13.46
C SER A 58 12.20 15.46 12.13
N PHE A 59 12.70 16.20 11.13
CA PHE A 59 13.19 15.63 9.86
C PHE A 59 14.56 14.95 9.97
N LYS A 60 15.11 14.81 11.19
CA LYS A 60 16.42 14.17 11.37
C LYS A 60 16.30 12.67 11.17
N VAL A 61 16.75 12.20 10.03
CA VAL A 61 16.76 10.79 9.65
C VAL A 61 18.21 10.34 9.48
N SER A 62 18.56 9.18 10.03
CA SER A 62 19.86 8.56 9.82
C SER A 62 20.03 8.17 8.34
N ILE A 63 21.27 8.21 7.83
CA ILE A 63 21.56 7.78 6.45
C ILE A 63 21.12 6.33 6.18
N LYS A 64 21.22 5.46 7.19
CA LYS A 64 20.78 4.07 7.09
C LYS A 64 19.27 3.96 6.94
N GLU A 65 18.53 4.74 7.72
CA GLU A 65 17.05 4.79 7.64
C GLU A 65 16.60 5.38 6.31
N LEU A 66 17.32 6.41 5.81
CA LEU A 66 17.04 7.01 4.51
C LEU A 66 17.22 5.98 3.38
N LEU A 67 18.35 5.27 3.35
CA LEU A 67 18.63 4.25 2.35
C LEU A 67 17.61 3.10 2.39
N LEU A 68 17.26 2.63 3.60
CA LEU A 68 16.25 1.59 3.77
C LEU A 68 14.88 2.07 3.27
N SER A 69 14.49 3.30 3.63
CA SER A 69 13.21 3.88 3.19
C SER A 69 13.16 4.08 1.67
N MET A 70 14.27 4.49 1.05
CA MET A 70 14.37 4.60 -0.41
C MET A 70 14.20 3.23 -1.08
N PHE A 71 14.86 2.19 -0.56
CA PHE A 71 14.73 0.84 -1.10
C PHE A 71 13.28 0.32 -0.97
N MET A 72 12.66 0.48 0.20
CA MET A 72 11.26 0.09 0.42
C MET A 72 10.31 0.89 -0.47
N GLY A 73 10.55 2.19 -0.64
CA GLY A 73 9.78 3.06 -1.54
C GLY A 73 9.87 2.62 -2.99
N LEU A 74 11.05 2.21 -3.45
CA LEU A 74 11.25 1.69 -4.82
C LEU A 74 10.49 0.38 -5.03
N MET A 75 10.55 -0.55 -4.07
CA MET A 75 9.78 -1.81 -4.12
C MET A 75 8.26 -1.54 -4.13
N PHE A 76 7.79 -0.61 -3.30
CA PHE A 76 6.39 -0.21 -3.25
C PHE A 76 5.93 0.45 -4.56
N ALA A 77 6.75 1.32 -5.15
CA ALA A 77 6.46 1.94 -6.44
C ALA A 77 6.35 0.89 -7.55
N GLY A 78 7.27 -0.06 -7.62
CA GLY A 78 7.23 -1.17 -8.59
C GLY A 78 5.97 -2.01 -8.45
N SER A 79 5.60 -2.38 -7.23
CA SER A 79 4.35 -3.10 -6.93
C SER A 79 3.12 -2.31 -7.37
N SER A 80 3.09 -1.01 -7.07
CA SER A 80 1.99 -0.12 -7.45
C SER A 80 1.85 0.01 -8.97
N ILE A 81 2.95 0.17 -9.70
CA ILE A 81 2.94 0.24 -11.17
C ILE A 81 2.37 -1.04 -11.76
N THR A 82 2.79 -2.19 -11.24
CA THR A 82 2.31 -3.50 -11.71
C THR A 82 0.82 -3.67 -11.46
N LEU A 83 0.35 -3.30 -10.26
CA LEU A 83 -1.07 -3.38 -9.91
C LEU A 83 -1.92 -2.46 -10.80
N PHE A 84 -1.52 -1.20 -10.97
CA PHE A 84 -2.28 -0.25 -11.78
C PHE A 84 -2.27 -0.61 -13.26
N LYS A 85 -1.18 -1.20 -13.76
CA LYS A 85 -1.13 -1.79 -15.09
C LYS A 85 -2.07 -3.00 -15.23
N SER A 86 -2.23 -3.82 -14.20
CA SER A 86 -3.14 -4.96 -14.27
C SER A 86 -4.60 -4.53 -14.47
N PHE A 87 -5.02 -3.38 -13.95
CA PHE A 87 -6.36 -2.84 -14.16
C PHE A 87 -6.67 -2.46 -15.61
N THR A 88 -5.66 -2.33 -16.48
CA THR A 88 -5.86 -2.07 -17.92
C THR A 88 -5.94 -3.35 -18.76
N VAL A 89 -5.55 -4.50 -18.23
CA VAL A 89 -5.51 -5.78 -18.97
C VAL A 89 -6.47 -6.82 -18.40
N MET A 90 -6.99 -6.61 -17.19
CA MET A 90 -7.95 -7.50 -16.56
C MET A 90 -8.93 -6.69 -15.69
N ASP A 91 -10.06 -7.31 -15.36
CA ASP A 91 -11.03 -6.71 -14.46
C ASP A 91 -10.40 -6.37 -13.10
N ALA A 92 -10.69 -5.16 -12.60
CA ALA A 92 -10.11 -4.66 -11.35
C ALA A 92 -10.52 -5.50 -10.12
N GLY A 93 -11.68 -6.14 -10.17
CA GLY A 93 -12.11 -7.07 -9.13
C GLY A 93 -11.23 -8.31 -9.09
N ILE A 94 -10.90 -8.88 -10.25
CA ILE A 94 -9.99 -10.03 -10.36
C ILE A 94 -8.58 -9.64 -9.89
N ALA A 95 -8.05 -8.52 -10.37
CA ALA A 95 -6.73 -8.02 -9.97
C ALA A 95 -6.64 -7.79 -8.46
N SER A 96 -7.67 -7.18 -7.87
CA SER A 96 -7.75 -6.93 -6.42
C SER A 96 -7.84 -8.23 -5.62
N THR A 97 -8.63 -9.21 -6.09
CA THR A 97 -8.73 -10.53 -5.44
C THR A 97 -7.40 -11.25 -5.42
N LEU A 98 -6.67 -11.24 -6.54
CA LEU A 98 -5.31 -11.79 -6.62
C LEU A 98 -4.34 -11.06 -5.69
N LEU A 99 -4.44 -9.73 -5.61
CA LEU A 99 -3.63 -8.95 -4.68
C LEU A 99 -3.89 -9.39 -3.24
N PHE A 100 -5.14 -9.56 -2.82
CA PHE A 100 -5.48 -9.97 -1.45
C PHE A 100 -5.02 -11.39 -1.08
N THR A 101 -4.44 -12.13 -2.02
CA THR A 101 -3.77 -13.40 -1.71
C THR A 101 -2.38 -13.20 -1.06
N TYR A 102 -1.79 -12.00 -1.17
CA TYR A 102 -0.44 -11.74 -0.64
C TYR A 102 -0.27 -12.03 0.86
N PRO A 103 -1.24 -11.75 1.77
CA PRO A 103 -1.04 -12.04 3.19
C PRO A 103 -0.85 -13.53 3.46
N LEU A 104 -1.53 -14.37 2.69
CA LEU A 104 -1.39 -15.83 2.76
C LEU A 104 0.02 -16.26 2.34
N ILE A 105 0.53 -15.69 1.25
CA ILE A 105 1.91 -15.95 0.78
C ILE A 105 2.93 -15.50 1.85
N VAL A 106 2.73 -14.33 2.43
CA VAL A 106 3.60 -13.80 3.48
C VAL A 106 3.64 -14.75 4.70
N VAL A 107 2.49 -15.22 5.18
CA VAL A 107 2.44 -16.16 6.31
C VAL A 107 3.14 -17.48 5.99
N ILE A 108 2.97 -18.01 4.78
CA ILE A 108 3.66 -19.22 4.33
C ILE A 108 5.17 -19.00 4.33
N LEU A 109 5.64 -17.88 3.77
CA LEU A 109 7.06 -17.53 3.74
C LEU A 109 7.64 -17.38 5.15
N PHE A 110 6.95 -16.68 6.05
CA PHE A 110 7.38 -16.54 7.45
C PHE A 110 7.47 -17.90 8.15
N ARG A 111 6.53 -18.79 7.91
CA ARG A 111 6.58 -20.15 8.47
C ARG A 111 7.78 -20.95 7.95
N ILE A 112 8.10 -20.82 6.65
CA ILE A 112 9.21 -21.59 6.04
C ILE A 112 10.57 -21.01 6.46
N PHE A 113 10.75 -19.68 6.36
CA PHE A 113 12.05 -19.04 6.58
C PHE A 113 12.36 -18.80 8.05
N PHE A 114 11.37 -18.35 8.83
CA PHE A 114 11.57 -18.01 10.24
C PHE A 114 11.11 -19.09 11.21
N LYS A 115 10.53 -20.20 10.70
CA LYS A 115 9.99 -21.30 11.52
C LYS A 115 9.02 -20.84 12.62
N GLU A 116 8.36 -19.70 12.40
CA GLU A 116 7.39 -19.18 13.35
C GLU A 116 6.16 -20.07 13.44
N LYS A 117 5.65 -20.27 14.66
CA LYS A 117 4.41 -21.01 14.88
C LYS A 117 3.24 -20.11 14.49
N VAL A 118 2.57 -20.44 13.40
CA VAL A 118 1.34 -19.75 12.99
C VAL A 118 0.25 -20.06 14.02
N GLY A 119 -0.17 -19.04 14.76
CA GLY A 119 -1.26 -19.18 15.74
C GLY A 119 -2.59 -19.46 15.07
N LYS A 120 -3.50 -20.16 15.76
CA LYS A 120 -4.86 -20.42 15.25
C LYS A 120 -5.61 -19.14 14.88
N ILE A 121 -5.36 -18.04 15.59
CA ILE A 121 -5.95 -16.73 15.33
C ILE A 121 -5.47 -16.17 13.99
N THR A 122 -4.19 -16.35 13.66
CA THR A 122 -3.62 -15.89 12.38
C THR A 122 -4.24 -16.64 11.19
N ILE A 123 -4.52 -17.95 11.35
CA ILE A 123 -5.16 -18.75 10.30
C ILE A 123 -6.61 -18.32 10.07
N VAL A 124 -7.32 -17.91 11.11
CA VAL A 124 -8.73 -17.49 11.02
C VAL A 124 -8.85 -16.05 10.48
N SER A 125 -7.80 -15.22 10.60
CA SER A 125 -7.79 -13.82 10.15
C SER A 125 -7.36 -13.64 8.70
N ILE A 126 -6.95 -14.70 8.01
CA ILE A 126 -6.58 -14.76 6.58
C ILE A 126 -7.75 -15.32 5.77
#